data_c4ed9c41fdd3b7e60844620c7310f6a1
#
_entry.id   c4ed9c41fdd3b7e60844620c7310f6a1
#
_cell.length_a   1.000
_cell.length_b   1.000
_cell.length_c   1.000
_cell.angle_alpha   90.00
_cell.angle_beta   90.00
_cell.angle_gamma   90.00
#
_symmetry.space_group_name_H-M   'P 1'
#
loop_
_entity.id
_entity.type
_entity.pdbx_description
1 polymer ?
#
loop_
_entity_poly.entity_id
_entity_poly.type
_entity_poly.pdbx_seq_one_letter_code
_entity_poly.pdbx_strand_id
1 'polypeptide(L)'
;MQSISLYDKVNIKKNDSGTINVKTNLSYLPVNGDNLVYKAAYIMKEKYNIQDGFDIDLFKFIPVAAGMAGGSTDAAAVFKGINIMYNLNATEEELKELGVTIGADIPYCIMGGTALACGIGEKLTRLPGCPKCYFVIGKPYVNVSTKYVYENLVLDESTVHPDTDAIIDAISHANVAGIADNL
;
A
#
# COMPACT_ATOMS: atom_id res chain seq x y z
N MET A 1 -6.44 -4.52 8.24
CA MET A 1 -5.63 -3.42 7.68
C MET A 1 -6.37 -2.10 7.85
N GLN A 2 -5.63 -1.01 8.13
CA GLN A 2 -6.22 0.30 8.40
C GLN A 2 -5.41 1.42 7.73
N SER A 3 -6.08 2.29 6.96
CA SER A 3 -5.47 3.50 6.45
C SER A 3 -5.41 4.59 7.53
N ILE A 4 -4.28 5.29 7.61
CA ILE A 4 -4.05 6.38 8.55
C ILE A 4 -3.74 7.69 7.81
N SER A 5 -3.66 8.80 8.54
CA SER A 5 -3.44 10.13 7.94
C SER A 5 -1.97 10.46 7.62
N LEU A 6 -1.02 9.57 7.93
CA LEU A 6 0.36 9.72 7.48
C LEU A 6 0.46 9.32 6.01
N TYR A 7 1.00 10.18 5.16
CA TYR A 7 1.02 9.97 3.71
C TYR A 7 2.31 10.48 3.06
N ASP A 8 2.65 9.87 1.94
CA ASP A 8 3.64 10.35 0.98
C ASP A 8 2.96 11.23 -0.08
N LYS A 9 3.75 11.96 -0.86
CA LYS A 9 3.23 12.78 -1.96
C LYS A 9 3.83 12.32 -3.27
N VAL A 10 2.96 12.03 -4.24
CA VAL A 10 3.33 11.64 -5.61
C VAL A 10 2.80 12.69 -6.58
N ASN A 11 3.70 13.32 -7.33
CA ASN A 11 3.33 14.19 -8.46
C ASN A 11 3.65 13.46 -9.75
N ILE A 12 2.71 13.41 -10.68
CA ILE A 12 2.87 12.75 -11.98
C ILE A 12 2.64 13.79 -13.06
N LYS A 13 3.57 13.89 -14.01
CA LYS A 13 3.44 14.71 -15.21
C LYS A 13 3.70 13.87 -16.44
N LYS A 14 2.99 14.16 -17.53
CA LYS A 14 3.28 13.58 -18.84
C LYS A 14 4.58 14.18 -19.41
N ASN A 15 5.33 13.39 -20.17
CA ASN A 15 6.41 13.88 -20.98
C ASN A 15 6.36 13.23 -22.38
N ASP A 16 6.92 13.90 -23.37
CA ASP A 16 6.88 13.48 -24.78
C ASP A 16 8.02 12.50 -25.14
N SER A 17 8.89 12.18 -24.18
CA SER A 17 10.04 11.28 -24.42
C SER A 17 9.65 9.79 -24.41
N GLY A 18 8.45 9.46 -23.98
CA GLY A 18 7.99 8.09 -23.79
C GLY A 18 8.65 7.36 -22.60
N THR A 19 9.59 8.01 -21.90
CA THR A 19 10.33 7.40 -20.78
C THR A 19 9.65 7.65 -19.44
N ILE A 20 9.89 6.76 -18.48
CA ILE A 20 9.47 6.94 -17.09
C ILE A 20 10.68 7.41 -16.28
N ASN A 21 10.60 8.62 -15.74
CA ASN A 21 11.61 9.22 -14.90
C ASN A 21 11.07 9.36 -13.49
N VAL A 22 11.76 8.79 -12.50
CA VAL A 22 11.39 8.90 -11.08
C VAL A 22 12.43 9.74 -10.35
N LYS A 23 11.97 10.66 -9.50
CA LYS A 23 12.80 11.40 -8.55
C LYS A 23 12.23 11.22 -7.15
N THR A 24 13.10 11.21 -6.15
CA THR A 24 12.69 11.10 -4.74
C THR A 24 13.56 11.99 -3.85
N ASN A 25 13.02 12.40 -2.72
CA ASN A 25 13.74 13.13 -1.67
C ASN A 25 14.70 12.23 -0.86
N LEU A 26 14.71 10.91 -1.07
CA LEU A 26 15.58 9.97 -0.38
C LEU A 26 16.57 9.34 -1.37
N SER A 27 17.82 9.79 -1.35
CA SER A 27 18.86 9.40 -2.32
C SER A 27 19.19 7.90 -2.36
N TYR A 28 18.84 7.15 -1.32
CA TYR A 28 19.09 5.71 -1.24
C TYR A 28 17.96 4.86 -1.84
N LEU A 29 16.82 5.45 -2.20
CA LEU A 29 15.76 4.72 -2.87
C LEU A 29 16.05 4.57 -4.38
N PRO A 30 15.76 3.40 -4.97
CA PRO A 30 15.89 3.22 -6.41
C PRO A 30 14.94 4.15 -7.17
N VAL A 31 15.39 4.61 -8.33
CA VAL A 31 14.60 5.47 -9.25
C VAL A 31 14.35 4.79 -10.59
N ASN A 32 14.62 3.51 -10.68
CA ASN A 32 14.50 2.65 -11.85
C ASN A 32 13.39 1.58 -11.65
N GLY A 33 13.44 0.51 -12.45
CA GLY A 33 12.51 -0.62 -12.39
C GLY A 33 12.43 -1.38 -11.07
N ASP A 34 13.27 -1.09 -10.08
CA ASP A 34 13.18 -1.65 -8.74
C ASP A 34 12.19 -0.87 -7.85
N ASN A 35 11.84 0.37 -8.24
CA ASN A 35 10.87 1.18 -7.52
C ASN A 35 9.44 0.82 -7.91
N LEU A 36 8.56 0.66 -6.92
CA LEU A 36 7.16 0.30 -7.15
C LEU A 36 6.37 1.36 -7.94
N VAL A 37 6.69 2.66 -7.79
CA VAL A 37 6.04 3.71 -8.59
C VAL A 37 6.42 3.61 -10.06
N TYR A 38 7.69 3.24 -10.36
CA TYR A 38 8.13 2.99 -11.72
C TYR A 38 7.38 1.79 -12.32
N LYS A 39 7.33 0.67 -11.57
CA LYS A 39 6.62 -0.55 -12.01
C LYS A 39 5.15 -0.29 -12.28
N ALA A 40 4.47 0.44 -11.38
CA ALA A 40 3.06 0.79 -11.55
C ALA A 40 2.83 1.63 -12.82
N ALA A 41 3.67 2.65 -13.05
CA ALA A 41 3.60 3.47 -14.26
C ALA A 41 3.87 2.64 -15.53
N TYR A 42 4.85 1.74 -15.48
CA TYR A 42 5.18 0.85 -16.60
C TYR A 42 4.01 -0.09 -16.93
N ILE A 43 3.39 -0.73 -15.93
CA ILE A 43 2.23 -1.60 -16.13
C ILE A 43 1.07 -0.83 -16.77
N MET A 44 0.79 0.39 -16.31
CA MET A 44 -0.27 1.21 -16.89
C MET A 44 0.03 1.58 -18.34
N LYS A 45 1.28 1.91 -18.66
CA LYS A 45 1.69 2.17 -20.06
C LYS A 45 1.45 0.97 -20.96
N GLU A 46 1.92 -0.20 -20.55
CA GLU A 46 1.78 -1.44 -21.34
C GLU A 46 0.32 -1.84 -21.49
N LYS A 47 -0.44 -1.88 -20.36
CA LYS A 47 -1.83 -2.33 -20.35
C LYS A 47 -2.73 -1.48 -21.24
N TYR A 48 -2.53 -0.16 -21.25
CA TYR A 48 -3.39 0.80 -21.94
C TYR A 48 -2.74 1.42 -23.17
N ASN A 49 -1.60 0.89 -23.62
CA ASN A 49 -0.87 1.34 -24.81
C ASN A 49 -0.59 2.87 -24.82
N ILE A 50 -0.18 3.40 -23.64
CA ILE A 50 0.12 4.82 -23.47
C ILE A 50 1.49 5.13 -24.06
N GLN A 51 1.55 6.02 -25.04
CA GLN A 51 2.80 6.39 -25.71
C GLN A 51 3.60 7.43 -24.94
N ASP A 52 2.92 8.31 -24.19
CA ASP A 52 3.57 9.32 -23.36
C ASP A 52 4.50 8.67 -22.32
N GLY A 53 5.53 9.40 -21.92
CA GLY A 53 6.31 9.09 -20.74
C GLY A 53 5.74 9.77 -19.50
N PHE A 54 6.37 9.50 -18.36
CA PHE A 54 5.98 10.10 -17.07
C PHE A 54 7.20 10.63 -16.33
N ASP A 55 7.09 11.86 -15.83
CA ASP A 55 7.97 12.39 -14.80
C ASP A 55 7.24 12.29 -13.46
N ILE A 56 7.81 11.50 -12.54
CA ILE A 56 7.21 11.20 -11.24
C ILE A 56 8.12 11.73 -10.14
N ASP A 57 7.63 12.73 -9.38
CA ASP A 57 8.30 13.21 -8.17
C ASP A 57 7.65 12.56 -6.94
N LEU A 58 8.42 11.73 -6.24
CA LEU A 58 8.02 11.00 -5.04
C LEU A 58 8.62 11.64 -3.79
N PHE A 59 7.79 12.19 -2.92
CA PHE A 59 8.19 12.74 -1.62
C PHE A 59 7.78 11.79 -0.51
N LYS A 60 8.77 11.14 0.10
CA LYS A 60 8.60 10.15 1.18
C LYS A 60 8.57 10.82 2.54
N PHE A 61 7.52 10.53 3.30
CA PHE A 61 7.33 10.90 4.71
C PHE A 61 6.99 9.67 5.56
N ILE A 62 6.38 8.64 4.95
CA ILE A 62 6.18 7.33 5.59
C ILE A 62 7.55 6.68 5.76
N PRO A 63 7.94 6.26 6.97
CA PRO A 63 9.23 5.60 7.20
C PRO A 63 9.41 4.37 6.29
N VAL A 64 10.56 4.28 5.65
CA VAL A 64 10.90 3.15 4.77
C VAL A 64 11.20 1.91 5.62
N ALA A 65 10.81 0.73 5.14
CA ALA A 65 10.99 -0.55 5.83
C ALA A 65 10.41 -0.56 7.26
N ALA A 66 9.25 0.06 7.44
CA ALA A 66 8.55 0.16 8.72
C ALA A 66 7.30 -0.74 8.82
N GLY A 67 7.06 -1.62 7.87
CA GLY A 67 5.84 -2.44 7.84
C GLY A 67 4.55 -1.64 7.57
N MET A 68 4.66 -0.41 7.05
CA MET A 68 3.54 0.52 6.86
C MET A 68 3.05 0.60 5.40
N ALA A 69 3.44 -0.32 4.56
CA ALA A 69 3.07 -0.39 3.14
C ALA A 69 3.29 0.92 2.34
N GLY A 70 4.28 1.78 2.75
CA GLY A 70 4.51 3.09 2.12
C GLY A 70 4.78 3.00 0.62
N GLY A 71 5.65 2.08 0.18
CA GLY A 71 5.91 1.87 -1.26
C GLY A 71 4.69 1.37 -2.02
N SER A 72 3.87 0.52 -1.39
CA SER A 72 2.62 0.01 -1.98
C SER A 72 1.57 1.12 -2.11
N THR A 73 1.51 2.02 -1.13
CA THR A 73 0.64 3.21 -1.19
C THR A 73 1.06 4.15 -2.31
N ASP A 74 2.38 4.36 -2.51
CA ASP A 74 2.90 5.18 -3.61
C ASP A 74 2.53 4.57 -4.98
N ALA A 75 2.69 3.26 -5.15
CA ALA A 75 2.29 2.56 -6.37
C ALA A 75 0.78 2.66 -6.62
N ALA A 76 -0.05 2.50 -5.58
CA ALA A 76 -1.49 2.66 -5.67
C ALA A 76 -1.88 4.08 -6.12
N ALA A 77 -1.16 5.11 -5.64
CA ALA A 77 -1.34 6.49 -6.09
C ALA A 77 -1.01 6.66 -7.58
N VAL A 78 0.04 5.99 -8.08
CA VAL A 78 0.40 6.00 -9.52
C VAL A 78 -0.68 5.33 -10.35
N PHE A 79 -1.16 4.14 -9.97
CA PHE A 79 -2.27 3.46 -10.68
C PHE A 79 -3.50 4.37 -10.79
N LYS A 80 -3.95 4.93 -9.68
CA LYS A 80 -5.10 5.86 -9.64
C LYS A 80 -4.84 7.14 -10.43
N GLY A 81 -3.65 7.72 -10.27
CA GLY A 81 -3.27 8.97 -10.92
C GLY A 81 -3.27 8.85 -12.45
N ILE A 82 -2.67 7.80 -13.01
CA ILE A 82 -2.66 7.54 -14.44
C ILE A 82 -4.05 7.21 -14.95
N ASN A 83 -4.84 6.41 -14.21
CA ASN A 83 -6.23 6.12 -14.56
C ASN A 83 -7.06 7.41 -14.74
N ILE A 84 -6.94 8.35 -13.80
CA ILE A 84 -7.62 9.65 -13.87
C ILE A 84 -7.07 10.50 -15.02
N MET A 85 -5.73 10.60 -15.14
CA MET A 85 -5.05 11.47 -16.13
C MET A 85 -5.43 11.13 -17.57
N TYR A 86 -5.70 9.86 -17.87
CA TYR A 86 -6.05 9.38 -19.21
C TYR A 86 -7.53 9.03 -19.37
N ASN A 87 -8.35 9.21 -18.32
CA ASN A 87 -9.76 8.81 -18.31
C ASN A 87 -9.96 7.35 -18.76
N LEU A 88 -9.12 6.44 -18.24
CA LEU A 88 -9.11 5.04 -18.68
C LEU A 88 -10.35 4.28 -18.22
N ASN A 89 -11.08 4.79 -17.22
CA ASN A 89 -12.25 4.17 -16.60
C ASN A 89 -11.96 2.76 -16.04
N ALA A 90 -10.70 2.47 -15.70
CA ALA A 90 -10.35 1.24 -15.03
C ALA A 90 -11.05 1.17 -13.67
N THR A 91 -11.68 0.05 -13.40
CA THR A 91 -12.37 -0.20 -12.13
C THR A 91 -11.38 -0.41 -10.98
N GLU A 92 -11.86 -0.31 -9.74
CA GLU A 92 -11.04 -0.62 -8.56
C GLU A 92 -10.50 -2.05 -8.63
N GLU A 93 -11.32 -3.02 -9.08
CA GLU A 93 -10.90 -4.41 -9.20
C GLU A 93 -9.80 -4.61 -10.25
N GLU A 94 -9.94 -4.01 -11.43
CA GLU A 94 -8.89 -4.06 -12.47
C GLU A 94 -7.56 -3.48 -11.98
N LEU A 95 -7.59 -2.36 -11.26
CA LEU A 95 -6.38 -1.78 -10.69
C LEU A 95 -5.77 -2.66 -9.59
N LYS A 96 -6.60 -3.35 -8.78
CA LYS A 96 -6.14 -4.30 -7.76
C LYS A 96 -5.49 -5.53 -8.40
N GLU A 97 -6.07 -6.06 -9.49
CA GLU A 97 -5.49 -7.17 -10.26
C GLU A 97 -4.12 -6.81 -10.84
N LEU A 98 -3.96 -5.58 -11.34
CA LEU A 98 -2.65 -5.09 -11.79
C LEU A 98 -1.70 -4.91 -10.61
N GLY A 99 -2.17 -4.34 -9.52
CA GLY A 99 -1.37 -4.02 -8.35
C GLY A 99 -0.76 -5.24 -7.66
N VAL A 100 -1.54 -6.34 -7.52
CA VAL A 100 -1.07 -7.56 -6.85
C VAL A 100 0.15 -8.19 -7.55
N THR A 101 0.32 -7.95 -8.84
CA THR A 101 1.44 -8.49 -9.63
C THR A 101 2.81 -7.93 -9.19
N ILE A 102 2.82 -6.79 -8.52
CA ILE A 102 4.05 -6.12 -8.06
C ILE A 102 4.12 -5.91 -6.54
N GLY A 103 3.05 -6.23 -5.82
CA GLY A 103 3.08 -6.19 -4.36
C GLY A 103 1.75 -6.57 -3.72
N ALA A 104 1.80 -7.47 -2.72
CA ALA A 104 0.61 -8.02 -2.06
C ALA A 104 -0.25 -6.96 -1.33
N ASP A 105 0.37 -5.89 -0.83
CA ASP A 105 -0.34 -4.80 -0.12
C ASP A 105 -0.98 -3.77 -1.06
N ILE A 106 -0.62 -3.74 -2.35
CA ILE A 106 -1.10 -2.74 -3.31
C ILE A 106 -2.61 -2.79 -3.50
N PRO A 107 -3.26 -3.97 -3.61
CA PRO A 107 -4.72 -4.05 -3.69
C PRO A 107 -5.41 -3.33 -2.52
N TYR A 108 -4.92 -3.53 -1.29
CA TYR A 108 -5.45 -2.80 -0.15
C TYR A 108 -5.20 -1.29 -0.25
N CYS A 109 -4.01 -0.85 -0.67
CA CYS A 109 -3.70 0.57 -0.84
C CYS A 109 -4.57 1.23 -1.94
N ILE A 110 -5.00 0.46 -2.94
CA ILE A 110 -5.98 0.90 -3.94
C ILE A 110 -7.36 1.02 -3.30
N MET A 111 -7.81 0.04 -2.52
CA MET A 111 -9.12 0.06 -1.86
C MET A 111 -9.19 1.12 -0.75
N GLY A 112 -8.19 1.17 0.12
CA GLY A 112 -8.12 2.05 1.29
C GLY A 112 -9.16 1.76 2.37
N GLY A 113 -9.18 2.60 3.41
CA GLY A 113 -10.13 2.51 4.52
C GLY A 113 -9.77 1.44 5.54
N THR A 114 -10.77 0.67 5.99
CA THR A 114 -10.63 -0.45 6.93
C THR A 114 -11.00 -1.74 6.21
N ALA A 115 -10.17 -2.76 6.32
CA ALA A 115 -10.41 -4.05 5.67
C ALA A 115 -9.86 -5.23 6.45
N LEU A 116 -10.57 -6.35 6.37
CA LEU A 116 -10.02 -7.66 6.62
C LEU A 116 -9.25 -8.13 5.38
N ALA A 117 -8.01 -8.54 5.58
CA ALA A 117 -7.17 -9.10 4.53
C ALA A 117 -6.84 -10.55 4.85
N CYS A 118 -7.06 -11.44 3.90
CA CYS A 118 -6.76 -12.88 3.98
C CYS A 118 -5.86 -13.29 2.81
N GLY A 119 -5.43 -14.57 2.82
CA GLY A 119 -4.47 -15.05 1.84
C GLY A 119 -3.08 -14.47 2.11
N ILE A 120 -2.41 -13.96 1.08
CA ILE A 120 -1.16 -13.19 1.20
C ILE A 120 -1.41 -11.69 1.44
N GLY A 121 -2.70 -11.27 1.64
CA GLY A 121 -3.14 -9.90 1.81
C GLY A 121 -4.02 -9.37 0.66
N GLU A 122 -4.25 -10.19 -0.38
CA GLU A 122 -5.00 -9.82 -1.59
C GLU A 122 -6.51 -10.03 -1.49
N LYS A 123 -6.96 -10.94 -0.61
CA LYS A 123 -8.40 -11.20 -0.39
C LYS A 123 -8.95 -10.20 0.61
N LEU A 124 -9.57 -9.16 0.11
CA LEU A 124 -9.98 -8.02 0.89
C LEU A 124 -11.50 -8.00 1.10
N THR A 125 -11.90 -7.88 2.35
CA THR A 125 -13.29 -7.60 2.73
C THR A 125 -13.34 -6.23 3.38
N ARG A 126 -14.08 -5.30 2.78
CA ARG A 126 -14.27 -3.95 3.33
C ARG A 126 -15.04 -4.03 4.65
N LEU A 127 -14.52 -3.36 5.67
CA LEU A 127 -15.17 -3.23 6.97
C LEU A 127 -15.71 -1.81 7.17
N PRO A 128 -16.58 -1.59 8.16
CA PRO A 128 -16.93 -0.25 8.61
C PRO A 128 -15.68 0.57 8.94
N GLY A 129 -15.76 1.89 8.79
CA GLY A 129 -14.64 2.77 9.09
C GLY A 129 -14.20 2.66 10.56
N CYS A 130 -12.92 2.58 10.80
CA CYS A 130 -12.36 2.65 12.15
C CYS A 130 -12.83 3.94 12.85
N PRO A 131 -13.23 3.90 14.12
CA PRO A 131 -13.61 5.10 14.86
C PRO A 131 -12.45 6.10 14.91
N LYS A 132 -12.81 7.37 15.07
CA LYS A 132 -11.81 8.44 15.15
C LYS A 132 -10.94 8.25 16.40
N CYS A 133 -9.67 7.95 16.18
CA CYS A 133 -8.69 7.71 17.23
C CYS A 133 -7.28 8.15 16.79
N TYR A 134 -6.33 8.09 17.70
CA TYR A 134 -4.92 8.34 17.42
C TYR A 134 -4.16 7.02 17.37
N PHE A 135 -3.29 6.88 16.35
CA PHE A 135 -2.34 5.78 16.26
C PHE A 135 -0.96 6.28 16.67
N VAL A 136 -0.35 5.65 17.67
CA VAL A 136 1.04 5.91 18.07
C VAL A 136 1.92 4.84 17.46
N ILE A 137 2.87 5.25 16.60
CA ILE A 137 3.74 4.35 15.87
C ILE A 137 5.16 4.48 16.40
N GLY A 138 5.70 3.39 16.95
CA GLY A 138 7.09 3.28 17.38
C GLY A 138 7.90 2.50 16.37
N LYS A 139 8.84 3.16 15.64
CA LYS A 139 9.77 2.49 14.74
C LYS A 139 11.20 2.62 15.25
N PRO A 140 11.85 1.53 15.72
CA PRO A 140 13.26 1.56 16.09
C PRO A 140 14.15 1.72 14.85
N TYR A 141 15.41 2.15 15.07
CA TYR A 141 16.41 2.32 13.98
C TYR A 141 16.97 0.98 13.45
N VAL A 142 16.16 -0.06 13.46
CA VAL A 142 16.52 -1.38 12.92
C VAL A 142 15.68 -1.65 11.68
N ASN A 143 16.32 -2.09 10.61
CA ASN A 143 15.64 -2.57 9.41
C ASN A 143 15.56 -4.09 9.48
N VAL A 144 14.33 -4.62 9.50
CA VAL A 144 14.08 -6.06 9.48
C VAL A 144 13.34 -6.39 8.19
N SER A 145 13.88 -7.35 7.43
CA SER A 145 13.20 -7.76 6.19
C SER A 145 11.99 -8.65 6.51
N THR A 146 10.90 -8.49 5.75
CA THR A 146 9.73 -9.33 5.84
C THR A 146 10.08 -10.81 5.70
N LYS A 147 10.98 -11.14 4.76
CA LYS A 147 11.48 -12.50 4.56
C LYS A 147 12.10 -13.06 5.83
N TYR A 148 13.01 -12.32 6.47
CA TYR A 148 13.64 -12.74 7.71
C TYR A 148 12.62 -13.01 8.84
N VAL A 149 11.60 -12.16 8.97
CA VAL A 149 10.53 -12.35 9.97
C VAL A 149 9.80 -13.67 9.72
N TYR A 150 9.34 -13.91 8.50
CA TYR A 150 8.59 -15.14 8.18
C TYR A 150 9.44 -16.41 8.27
N GLU A 151 10.73 -16.35 7.92
CA GLU A 151 11.64 -17.50 8.03
C GLU A 151 11.98 -17.86 9.49
N ASN A 152 11.83 -16.91 10.42
CA ASN A 152 12.09 -17.11 11.85
C ASN A 152 10.81 -17.16 12.70
N LEU A 153 9.64 -17.06 12.09
CA LEU A 153 8.37 -17.15 12.79
C LEU A 153 8.09 -18.63 13.12
N VAL A 154 7.99 -18.91 14.40
CA VAL A 154 7.61 -20.23 14.90
C VAL A 154 6.15 -20.17 15.34
N LEU A 155 5.31 -20.97 14.70
CA LEU A 155 3.90 -21.14 15.08
C LEU A 155 3.71 -22.59 15.49
N ASP A 156 3.23 -22.80 16.70
CA ASP A 156 2.95 -24.11 17.26
C ASP A 156 1.57 -24.14 17.94
N GLU A 157 1.18 -25.27 18.52
CA GLU A 157 -0.11 -25.47 19.16
C GLU A 157 -0.34 -24.54 20.38
N SER A 158 0.72 -23.96 20.95
CA SER A 158 0.65 -23.03 22.08
C SER A 158 0.50 -21.57 21.65
N THR A 159 0.61 -21.30 20.34
CA THR A 159 0.55 -19.93 19.81
C THR A 159 -0.86 -19.34 19.98
N VAL A 160 -0.95 -18.26 20.73
CA VAL A 160 -2.20 -17.50 20.88
C VAL A 160 -2.41 -16.66 19.62
N HIS A 161 -3.50 -16.90 18.93
CA HIS A 161 -3.88 -16.11 17.76
C HIS A 161 -4.79 -14.95 18.18
N PRO A 162 -4.69 -13.77 17.51
CA PRO A 162 -5.62 -12.67 17.73
C PRO A 162 -7.07 -13.07 17.43
N ASP A 163 -8.00 -12.59 18.23
CA ASP A 163 -9.44 -12.77 17.99
C ASP A 163 -9.92 -11.79 16.91
N THR A 164 -9.85 -12.24 15.65
CA THR A 164 -10.24 -11.44 14.49
C THR A 164 -11.71 -11.04 14.54
N ASP A 165 -12.60 -11.91 15.01
CA ASP A 165 -14.03 -11.64 15.10
C ASP A 165 -14.31 -10.56 16.16
N ALA A 166 -13.65 -10.63 17.32
CA ALA A 166 -13.74 -9.60 18.34
C ALA A 166 -13.25 -8.24 17.87
N ILE A 167 -12.15 -8.19 17.05
CA ILE A 167 -11.67 -6.95 16.45
C ILE A 167 -12.71 -6.37 15.46
N ILE A 168 -13.30 -7.21 14.60
CA ILE A 168 -14.32 -6.79 13.63
C ILE A 168 -15.56 -6.27 14.34
N ASP A 169 -16.00 -6.95 15.39
CA ASP A 169 -17.13 -6.51 16.22
C ASP A 169 -16.84 -5.15 16.88
N ALA A 170 -15.68 -5.01 17.50
CA ALA A 170 -15.26 -3.75 18.13
C ALA A 170 -15.20 -2.58 17.13
N ILE A 171 -14.72 -2.81 15.89
CA ILE A 171 -14.73 -1.82 14.81
C ILE A 171 -16.17 -1.45 14.45
N SER A 172 -17.04 -2.44 14.29
CA SER A 172 -18.45 -2.25 13.88
C SER A 172 -19.26 -1.46 14.91
N HIS A 173 -18.90 -1.57 16.18
CA HIS A 173 -19.52 -0.84 17.30
C HIS A 173 -18.75 0.42 17.71
N ALA A 174 -17.75 0.84 16.94
CA ALA A 174 -16.87 1.99 17.23
C ALA A 174 -16.24 1.93 18.65
N ASN A 175 -15.93 0.73 19.12
CA ASN A 175 -15.35 0.48 20.44
C ASN A 175 -13.80 0.50 20.36
N VAL A 176 -13.20 1.68 20.59
CA VAL A 176 -11.72 1.85 20.53
C VAL A 176 -10.99 0.98 21.55
N ALA A 177 -11.54 0.83 22.77
CA ALA A 177 -10.92 -0.03 23.78
C ALA A 177 -10.94 -1.49 23.34
N GLY A 178 -12.07 -1.99 22.85
CA GLY A 178 -12.16 -3.36 22.32
C GLY A 178 -11.22 -3.61 21.12
N ILE A 179 -10.97 -2.61 20.28
CA ILE A 179 -9.96 -2.72 19.22
C ILE A 179 -8.56 -2.87 19.85
N ALA A 180 -8.20 -2.03 20.82
CA ALA A 180 -6.88 -2.04 21.44
C ALA A 180 -6.61 -3.33 22.25
N ASP A 181 -7.63 -3.89 22.89
CA ASP A 181 -7.52 -5.09 23.72
C ASP A 181 -7.34 -6.38 22.88
N ASN A 182 -7.65 -6.34 21.58
CA ASN A 182 -7.59 -7.50 20.68
C ASN A 182 -6.57 -7.36 19.54
N LEU A 183 -5.69 -6.34 19.59
CA LEU A 183 -4.62 -6.14 18.60
C LEU A 183 -3.40 -7.04 18.85
#